data_0b419531197b09ccc0f8ad0a331babce
#
_entry.id   0b419531197b09ccc0f8ad0a331babce
#
_cell.length_a   1.000
_cell.length_b   1.000
_cell.length_c   1.000
_cell.angle_alpha   90.00
_cell.angle_beta   90.00
_cell.angle_gamma   90.00
#
_symmetry.space_group_name_H-M   'P 1'
#
loop_
_entity.id
_entity.type
_entity.pdbx_description
1 polymer ?
#
loop_
_entity_poly.entity_id
_entity_poly.type
_entity_poly.pdbx_seq_one_letter_code
_entity_poly.pdbx_strand_id
1 'polypeptide(L)'
;TQLRSEQEGYVRDSFEPLHAFGAHAAMMHYSPTPESDVELKGGQMLLSDTGGGYLEGSTDITRTTILGSISDEMKKYYTAVYKSMQHLSAANFLYGNHGWSLDVLARQPIWDLNKDFQCGTGHGFGYLGSIHEPPTGFRWYIVPSKNEHHQFEEGMMVTDEPGIYEEGEFGIRIENNLLTVKGEKNKYGQFMHFETLNFVPIDLDGIDPDELTRSEKEWLNEYHKECFEKLSPYMNDEERAWLEEYTREI
;
A
#
# COMPACT_ATOMS: atom_id res chain seq x y z
N THR A 1 -0.79 -16.51 -6.94
CA THR A 1 0.10 -16.71 -8.13
C THR A 1 -0.67 -17.21 -9.33
N GLN A 2 -1.51 -18.26 -9.23
CA GLN A 2 -2.17 -18.87 -10.40
C GLN A 2 -2.91 -17.84 -11.27
N LEU A 3 -3.85 -17.05 -10.71
CA LEU A 3 -4.62 -16.05 -11.46
C LEU A 3 -3.74 -15.00 -12.16
N ARG A 4 -2.61 -14.60 -11.53
CA ARG A 4 -1.64 -13.70 -12.14
C ARG A 4 -0.92 -14.36 -13.32
N SER A 5 -0.52 -15.64 -13.16
CA SER A 5 0.21 -16.37 -14.21
C SER A 5 -0.64 -16.74 -15.43
N GLU A 6 -1.96 -16.68 -15.31
CA GLU A 6 -2.90 -16.91 -16.41
C GLU A 6 -3.16 -15.63 -17.26
N GLN A 7 -2.66 -14.47 -16.81
CA GLN A 7 -2.84 -13.21 -17.56
C GLN A 7 -1.87 -13.11 -18.73
N GLU A 8 -2.31 -12.47 -19.80
CA GLU A 8 -1.49 -12.21 -20.99
C GLU A 8 -0.24 -11.39 -20.59
N GLY A 9 0.88 -11.70 -21.19
CA GLY A 9 2.15 -11.01 -20.94
C GLY A 9 2.87 -11.42 -19.65
N TYR A 10 2.31 -12.32 -18.83
CA TYR A 10 2.98 -12.77 -17.60
C TYR A 10 4.31 -13.44 -17.90
N VAL A 11 5.35 -13.01 -17.19
CA VAL A 11 6.73 -13.54 -17.29
C VAL A 11 7.10 -14.33 -16.02
N ARG A 12 6.79 -13.75 -14.83
CA ARG A 12 7.12 -14.34 -13.53
C ARG A 12 6.43 -13.55 -12.42
N ASP A 13 6.47 -14.01 -11.19
CA ASP A 13 6.20 -13.13 -10.05
C ASP A 13 7.29 -12.04 -9.97
N SER A 14 6.93 -10.80 -9.62
CA SER A 14 7.88 -9.69 -9.48
C SER A 14 8.80 -9.87 -8.27
N PHE A 15 8.31 -10.57 -7.27
CA PHE A 15 9.02 -11.05 -6.07
C PHE A 15 8.32 -12.29 -5.50
N GLU A 16 8.94 -12.94 -4.52
CA GLU A 16 8.33 -14.09 -3.84
C GLU A 16 7.09 -13.66 -3.06
N PRO A 17 5.89 -14.18 -3.37
CA PRO A 17 4.66 -13.80 -2.69
C PRO A 17 4.70 -14.08 -1.19
N LEU A 18 4.26 -13.10 -0.39
CA LEU A 18 4.18 -13.19 1.05
C LEU A 18 2.72 -13.23 1.50
N HIS A 19 2.37 -14.27 2.25
CA HIS A 19 1.08 -14.37 2.95
C HIS A 19 1.36 -14.67 4.41
N ALA A 20 1.03 -13.73 5.29
CA ALA A 20 1.33 -13.81 6.71
C ALA A 20 0.08 -13.60 7.55
N PHE A 21 -0.25 -14.58 8.39
CA PHE A 21 -1.42 -14.56 9.25
C PHE A 21 -1.04 -14.28 10.70
N GLY A 22 -1.77 -13.37 11.36
CA GLY A 22 -1.59 -13.04 12.77
C GLY A 22 -0.15 -12.64 13.09
N ALA A 23 0.47 -13.28 14.06
CA ALA A 23 1.82 -12.97 14.52
C ALA A 23 2.91 -13.08 13.45
N HIS A 24 2.73 -13.91 12.42
CA HIS A 24 3.68 -14.01 11.31
C HIS A 24 3.79 -12.71 10.51
N ALA A 25 2.72 -11.93 10.44
CA ALA A 25 2.70 -10.65 9.75
C ALA A 25 3.54 -9.56 10.44
N ALA A 26 3.97 -9.79 11.69
CA ALA A 26 4.93 -8.90 12.36
C ALA A 26 6.33 -8.95 11.73
N MET A 27 6.61 -9.96 10.91
CA MET A 27 7.84 -10.09 10.14
C MET A 27 7.62 -9.56 8.72
N MET A 28 8.20 -8.41 8.39
CA MET A 28 7.99 -7.71 7.12
C MET A 28 8.32 -8.54 5.86
N HIS A 29 9.23 -9.49 5.97
CA HIS A 29 9.63 -10.41 4.91
C HIS A 29 9.42 -11.87 5.37
N TYR A 30 8.23 -12.17 5.91
CA TYR A 30 7.89 -13.52 6.31
C TYR A 30 7.96 -14.48 5.12
N SER A 31 8.59 -15.62 5.31
CA SER A 31 8.59 -16.72 4.35
C SER A 31 8.06 -17.98 5.04
N PRO A 32 6.90 -18.51 4.62
CA PRO A 32 6.30 -19.67 5.25
C PRO A 32 7.14 -20.94 4.99
N THR A 33 7.15 -21.82 5.99
CA THR A 33 7.68 -23.18 5.87
C THR A 33 6.59 -24.18 6.27
N PRO A 34 6.70 -25.47 5.91
CA PRO A 34 5.72 -26.46 6.37
C PRO A 34 5.53 -26.50 7.90
N GLU A 35 6.58 -26.15 8.67
CA GLU A 35 6.53 -26.12 10.14
C GLU A 35 5.89 -24.85 10.69
N SER A 36 5.93 -23.75 9.94
CA SER A 36 5.36 -22.46 10.34
C SER A 36 3.97 -22.21 9.73
N ASP A 37 3.50 -23.11 8.86
CA ASP A 37 2.16 -23.00 8.25
C ASP A 37 1.06 -23.11 9.31
N VAL A 38 0.06 -22.23 9.23
CA VAL A 38 -1.01 -22.13 10.21
C VAL A 38 -2.38 -22.04 9.52
N GLU A 39 -3.38 -22.60 10.18
CA GLU A 39 -4.76 -22.47 9.72
C GLU A 39 -5.29 -21.05 9.94
N LEU A 40 -5.94 -20.48 8.95
CA LEU A 40 -6.62 -19.18 9.05
C LEU A 40 -7.84 -19.28 9.97
N LYS A 41 -7.99 -18.32 10.89
CA LYS A 41 -9.05 -18.27 11.89
C LYS A 41 -9.63 -16.85 12.00
N GLY A 42 -10.90 -16.75 12.38
CA GLY A 42 -11.51 -15.47 12.71
C GLY A 42 -10.85 -14.79 13.92
N GLY A 43 -10.95 -13.46 13.98
CA GLY A 43 -10.38 -12.66 15.06
C GLY A 43 -8.94 -12.20 14.81
N GLN A 44 -8.45 -12.34 13.58
CA GLN A 44 -7.09 -11.97 13.17
C GLN A 44 -7.07 -11.39 11.75
N MET A 45 -5.90 -10.97 11.32
CA MET A 45 -5.65 -10.34 10.02
C MET A 45 -4.72 -11.22 9.17
N LEU A 46 -4.95 -11.21 7.86
CA LEU A 46 -4.08 -11.80 6.84
C LEU A 46 -3.43 -10.69 6.01
N LEU A 47 -2.14 -10.51 6.16
CA LEU A 47 -1.34 -9.65 5.30
C LEU A 47 -0.91 -10.45 4.07
N SER A 48 -1.25 -9.92 2.89
CA SER A 48 -0.88 -10.50 1.61
C SER A 48 -0.14 -9.47 0.78
N ASP A 49 1.11 -9.77 0.47
CA ASP A 49 2.00 -8.95 -0.34
C ASP A 49 2.41 -9.74 -1.58
N THR A 50 2.00 -9.25 -2.75
CA THR A 50 2.11 -10.01 -3.99
C THR A 50 2.29 -9.11 -5.20
N GLY A 51 3.01 -9.63 -6.20
CA GLY A 51 3.16 -8.92 -7.45
C GLY A 51 3.51 -9.83 -8.62
N GLY A 52 3.25 -9.35 -9.84
CA GLY A 52 3.57 -10.02 -11.09
C GLY A 52 4.43 -9.15 -12.00
N GLY A 53 5.34 -9.78 -12.70
CA GLY A 53 6.09 -9.16 -13.79
C GLY A 53 5.50 -9.58 -15.14
N TYR A 54 5.13 -8.61 -15.94
CA TYR A 54 4.52 -8.76 -17.26
C TYR A 54 5.38 -8.06 -18.32
N LEU A 55 5.13 -8.34 -19.59
CA LEU A 55 5.82 -7.63 -20.68
C LEU A 55 5.51 -6.13 -20.68
N GLU A 56 4.36 -5.73 -20.18
CA GLU A 56 3.90 -4.36 -20.11
C GLU A 56 4.38 -3.60 -18.85
N GLY A 57 4.75 -4.32 -17.78
CA GLY A 57 5.18 -3.72 -16.52
C GLY A 57 5.20 -4.71 -15.38
N SER A 58 5.53 -4.23 -14.19
CA SER A 58 5.49 -5.00 -12.95
C SER A 58 4.35 -4.51 -12.06
N THR A 59 3.89 -5.37 -11.14
CA THR A 59 2.95 -5.01 -10.08
C THR A 59 3.55 -5.34 -8.72
N ASP A 60 3.15 -4.58 -7.72
CA ASP A 60 3.50 -4.73 -6.31
C ASP A 60 2.32 -4.24 -5.48
N ILE A 61 1.79 -5.05 -4.59
CA ILE A 61 0.61 -4.67 -3.81
C ILE A 61 0.49 -5.46 -2.52
N THR A 62 0.37 -4.73 -1.42
CA THR A 62 -0.01 -5.30 -0.13
C THR A 62 -1.40 -4.88 0.27
N ARG A 63 -2.17 -5.86 0.75
CA ARG A 63 -3.40 -5.64 1.51
C ARG A 63 -3.39 -6.49 2.76
N THR A 64 -3.94 -5.91 3.83
CA THR A 64 -4.23 -6.65 5.06
C THR A 64 -5.74 -6.86 5.14
N THR A 65 -6.16 -8.11 5.10
CA THR A 65 -7.58 -8.52 5.11
C THR A 65 -7.99 -8.90 6.52
N ILE A 66 -9.17 -8.48 6.93
CA ILE A 66 -9.76 -8.77 8.22
C ILE A 66 -10.52 -10.10 8.16
N LEU A 67 -10.21 -11.00 9.06
CA LEU A 67 -10.88 -12.30 9.15
C LEU A 67 -11.79 -12.34 10.40
N GLY A 68 -13.05 -12.00 10.22
CA GLY A 68 -14.03 -11.90 11.30
C GLY A 68 -13.85 -10.63 12.14
N SER A 69 -14.23 -10.67 13.42
CA SER A 69 -14.14 -9.50 14.29
C SER A 69 -12.75 -9.37 14.90
N ILE A 70 -12.14 -8.20 14.77
CA ILE A 70 -10.85 -7.85 15.39
C ILE A 70 -11.04 -6.96 16.63
N SER A 71 -9.99 -6.80 17.44
CA SER A 71 -10.01 -5.91 18.61
C SER A 71 -10.04 -4.43 18.21
N ASP A 72 -10.53 -3.57 19.10
CA ASP A 72 -10.52 -2.11 18.90
C ASP A 72 -9.08 -1.58 18.71
N GLU A 73 -8.10 -2.18 19.35
CA GLU A 73 -6.69 -1.83 19.18
C GLU A 73 -6.20 -2.16 17.76
N MET A 74 -6.49 -3.36 17.24
CA MET A 74 -6.15 -3.74 15.87
C MET A 74 -6.83 -2.80 14.87
N LYS A 75 -8.10 -2.47 15.10
CA LYS A 75 -8.88 -1.55 14.26
C LYS A 75 -8.27 -0.15 14.26
N LYS A 76 -7.89 0.35 15.43
CA LYS A 76 -7.19 1.63 15.56
C LYS A 76 -5.88 1.66 14.77
N TYR A 77 -5.08 0.60 14.86
CA TYR A 77 -3.81 0.53 14.14
C TYR A 77 -4.01 0.36 12.62
N TYR A 78 -5.01 -0.42 12.21
CA TYR A 78 -5.36 -0.53 10.80
C TYR A 78 -5.77 0.83 10.21
N THR A 79 -6.62 1.58 10.92
CA THR A 79 -7.03 2.92 10.54
C THR A 79 -5.84 3.88 10.44
N ALA A 80 -4.89 3.80 11.38
CA ALA A 80 -3.68 4.62 11.35
C ALA A 80 -2.79 4.27 10.14
N VAL A 81 -2.64 3.00 9.79
CA VAL A 81 -1.90 2.56 8.59
C VAL A 81 -2.60 3.05 7.30
N TYR A 82 -3.93 2.96 7.24
CA TYR A 82 -4.69 3.55 6.14
C TYR A 82 -4.42 5.06 6.00
N LYS A 83 -4.54 5.83 7.10
CA LYS A 83 -4.25 7.29 7.09
C LYS A 83 -2.82 7.58 6.67
N SER A 84 -1.87 6.76 7.10
CA SER A 84 -0.46 6.84 6.74
C SER A 84 -0.26 6.75 5.23
N MET A 85 -0.80 5.74 4.58
CA MET A 85 -0.77 5.56 3.13
C MET A 85 -1.52 6.70 2.43
N GLN A 86 -2.74 7.02 2.86
CA GLN A 86 -3.56 8.05 2.22
C GLN A 86 -2.94 9.45 2.27
N HIS A 87 -2.31 9.84 3.40
CA HIS A 87 -1.66 11.16 3.52
C HIS A 87 -0.50 11.32 2.55
N LEU A 88 0.28 10.27 2.32
CA LEU A 88 1.37 10.30 1.36
C LEU A 88 0.85 10.25 -0.08
N SER A 89 -0.10 9.36 -0.38
CA SER A 89 -0.73 9.26 -1.70
C SER A 89 -1.40 10.58 -2.13
N ALA A 90 -1.99 11.33 -1.20
CA ALA A 90 -2.64 12.62 -1.45
C ALA A 90 -1.69 13.82 -1.45
N ALA A 91 -0.37 13.61 -1.36
CA ALA A 91 0.59 14.70 -1.24
C ALA A 91 0.63 15.59 -2.49
N ASN A 92 0.59 16.90 -2.25
CA ASN A 92 0.88 17.93 -3.25
C ASN A 92 2.13 18.69 -2.81
N PHE A 93 3.17 18.71 -3.65
CA PHE A 93 4.49 19.19 -3.26
C PHE A 93 5.19 19.95 -4.39
N LEU A 94 6.18 20.78 -4.05
CA LEU A 94 6.99 21.49 -5.05
C LEU A 94 8.04 20.55 -5.65
N TYR A 95 8.24 20.68 -6.97
CA TYR A 95 9.37 20.05 -7.66
C TYR A 95 10.71 20.36 -6.97
N GLY A 96 11.57 19.35 -6.92
CA GLY A 96 12.82 19.39 -6.16
C GLY A 96 12.71 18.74 -4.78
N ASN A 97 11.53 18.27 -4.38
CA ASN A 97 11.38 17.49 -3.17
C ASN A 97 11.91 16.05 -3.33
N HIS A 98 12.28 15.48 -2.20
CA HIS A 98 12.86 14.15 -2.05
C HIS A 98 12.03 13.29 -1.12
N GLY A 99 12.20 11.98 -1.19
CA GLY A 99 11.47 11.03 -0.37
C GLY A 99 11.58 11.27 1.13
N TRP A 100 12.75 11.69 1.63
CA TRP A 100 12.91 11.98 3.08
C TRP A 100 12.08 13.18 3.57
N SER A 101 11.75 14.14 2.71
CA SER A 101 10.89 15.27 3.12
C SER A 101 9.41 14.95 3.04
N LEU A 102 9.02 13.97 2.24
CA LEU A 102 7.62 13.53 2.08
C LEU A 102 7.26 12.35 3.00
N ASP A 103 8.23 11.52 3.37
CA ASP A 103 8.03 10.34 4.22
C ASP A 103 7.32 10.64 5.54
N VAL A 104 7.53 11.84 6.10
CA VAL A 104 6.86 12.28 7.33
C VAL A 104 5.33 12.31 7.22
N LEU A 105 4.79 12.51 6.01
CA LEU A 105 3.34 12.51 5.80
C LEU A 105 2.75 11.13 6.12
N ALA A 106 3.44 10.07 5.72
CA ALA A 106 3.05 8.71 6.08
C ALA A 106 3.33 8.38 7.54
N ARG A 107 4.44 8.85 8.12
CA ARG A 107 4.79 8.49 9.50
C ARG A 107 3.96 9.19 10.56
N GLN A 108 3.47 10.40 10.28
CA GLN A 108 2.80 11.22 11.30
C GLN A 108 1.61 10.49 11.95
N PRO A 109 0.67 9.84 11.22
CA PRO A 109 -0.44 9.12 11.86
C PRO A 109 -0.01 7.97 12.79
N ILE A 110 1.14 7.35 12.49
CA ILE A 110 1.70 6.26 13.29
C ILE A 110 2.49 6.81 14.49
N TRP A 111 3.25 7.88 14.30
CA TRP A 111 3.97 8.56 15.39
C TRP A 111 3.01 9.19 16.43
N ASP A 112 1.82 9.64 16.03
CA ASP A 112 0.78 10.13 16.94
C ASP A 112 0.29 9.04 17.91
N LEU A 113 0.51 7.77 17.56
CA LEU A 113 0.27 6.60 18.43
C LEU A 113 1.52 6.22 19.26
N ASN A 114 2.62 6.97 19.18
CA ASN A 114 3.93 6.61 19.73
C ASN A 114 4.44 5.26 19.20
N LYS A 115 4.11 4.92 17.96
CA LYS A 115 4.58 3.75 17.20
C LYS A 115 5.47 4.20 16.04
N ASP A 116 6.22 3.29 15.47
CA ASP A 116 7.00 3.49 14.25
C ASP A 116 7.17 2.17 13.50
N PHE A 117 7.47 2.25 12.21
CA PHE A 117 7.96 1.13 11.42
C PHE A 117 9.40 1.39 11.01
N GLN A 118 10.28 0.41 11.20
CA GLN A 118 11.73 0.58 11.05
C GLN A 118 12.24 0.37 9.61
N CYS A 119 11.33 0.15 8.65
CA CYS A 119 11.62 0.06 7.22
C CYS A 119 11.41 1.40 6.49
N GLY A 120 11.71 1.43 5.20
CA GLY A 120 11.26 2.50 4.32
C GLY A 120 9.74 2.48 4.18
N THR A 121 9.18 3.62 3.83
CA THR A 121 7.75 3.74 3.52
C THR A 121 7.46 3.35 2.08
N GLY A 122 8.49 3.29 1.23
CA GLY A 122 8.35 2.88 -0.15
C GLY A 122 9.67 2.99 -0.91
N HIS A 123 9.68 2.45 -2.10
CA HIS A 123 10.85 2.35 -2.97
C HIS A 123 10.50 2.63 -4.43
N GLY A 124 11.51 2.88 -5.24
CA GLY A 124 11.35 2.99 -6.69
C GLY A 124 11.00 1.63 -7.29
N PHE A 125 10.27 1.66 -8.41
CA PHE A 125 9.58 0.51 -8.98
C PHE A 125 10.34 -0.09 -10.17
N GLY A 126 10.80 -1.34 -10.04
CA GLY A 126 11.59 -2.02 -11.05
C GLY A 126 10.77 -2.75 -12.12
N TYR A 127 11.30 -2.80 -13.34
CA TYR A 127 10.72 -3.52 -14.47
C TYR A 127 11.63 -4.68 -14.88
N LEU A 128 11.11 -5.91 -14.90
CA LEU A 128 11.81 -7.18 -15.23
C LEU A 128 13.10 -7.47 -14.46
N GLY A 129 13.53 -6.57 -13.58
CA GLY A 129 14.65 -6.70 -12.66
C GLY A 129 14.21 -6.97 -11.22
N SER A 130 14.90 -6.37 -10.26
CA SER A 130 14.43 -6.31 -8.88
C SER A 130 13.24 -5.35 -8.78
N ILE A 131 12.22 -5.71 -7.99
CA ILE A 131 11.09 -4.79 -7.75
C ILE A 131 11.57 -3.52 -7.03
N HIS A 132 12.53 -3.62 -6.12
CA HIS A 132 13.20 -2.49 -5.52
C HIS A 132 14.21 -1.89 -6.50
N GLU A 133 13.92 -0.72 -7.03
CA GLU A 133 14.79 -0.03 -7.99
C GLU A 133 15.04 1.42 -7.60
N PRO A 134 16.31 1.87 -7.51
CA PRO A 134 16.61 3.29 -7.32
C PRO A 134 16.18 4.08 -8.60
N PRO A 135 16.17 5.45 -8.59
CA PRO A 135 16.96 6.28 -7.69
C PRO A 135 16.18 6.96 -6.57
N THR A 136 14.90 6.68 -6.39
CA THR A 136 14.05 7.34 -5.38
C THR A 136 13.27 6.34 -4.55
N GLY A 137 12.73 6.80 -3.42
CA GLY A 137 11.91 6.04 -2.50
C GLY A 137 11.57 6.90 -1.29
N PHE A 138 10.72 6.41 -0.39
CA PHE A 138 10.32 7.11 0.82
C PHE A 138 11.03 6.52 2.03
N ARG A 139 11.78 7.37 2.73
CA ARG A 139 12.49 7.02 3.95
C ARG A 139 12.86 8.30 4.71
N TRP A 140 12.55 8.39 5.99
CA TRP A 140 12.79 9.61 6.78
C TRP A 140 14.27 9.95 6.98
N TYR A 141 15.20 9.04 6.65
CA TYR A 141 16.63 9.26 6.69
C TYR A 141 17.34 8.70 5.47
N ILE A 142 18.48 9.25 5.12
CA ILE A 142 19.26 8.83 3.96
C ILE A 142 20.06 7.57 4.30
N VAL A 143 19.91 6.53 3.45
CA VAL A 143 20.72 5.32 3.45
C VAL A 143 21.58 5.32 2.19
N PRO A 144 22.85 5.74 2.25
CA PRO A 144 23.67 5.93 1.05
C PRO A 144 23.80 4.70 0.15
N SER A 145 23.81 3.50 0.75
CA SER A 145 23.91 2.22 0.02
C SER A 145 22.67 1.88 -0.80
N LYS A 146 21.51 2.48 -0.48
CA LYS A 146 20.25 2.26 -1.20
C LYS A 146 20.13 3.10 -2.46
N ASN A 147 20.84 4.24 -2.52
CA ASN A 147 20.75 5.20 -3.63
C ASN A 147 19.31 5.67 -3.92
N GLU A 148 18.49 5.82 -2.89
CA GLU A 148 17.05 6.18 -2.94
C GLU A 148 16.83 7.66 -2.59
N HIS A 149 17.73 8.55 -2.99
CA HIS A 149 17.70 9.95 -2.53
C HIS A 149 17.65 10.96 -3.69
N HIS A 150 17.25 10.53 -4.87
CA HIS A 150 16.98 11.44 -5.97
C HIS A 150 15.66 12.21 -5.72
N GLN A 151 15.56 13.43 -6.23
CA GLN A 151 14.30 14.18 -6.23
C GLN A 151 13.26 13.47 -7.12
N PHE A 152 11.98 13.73 -6.87
CA PHE A 152 10.91 13.20 -7.69
C PHE A 152 10.85 13.89 -9.06
N GLU A 153 10.90 13.10 -10.12
CA GLU A 153 10.71 13.53 -11.49
C GLU A 153 9.38 13.00 -12.05
N GLU A 154 8.79 13.70 -13.01
CA GLU A 154 7.59 13.24 -13.72
C GLU A 154 7.84 11.85 -14.34
N GLY A 155 6.89 10.95 -14.16
CA GLY A 155 6.95 9.58 -14.68
C GLY A 155 7.64 8.58 -13.73
N MET A 156 8.22 9.02 -12.61
CA MET A 156 8.75 8.09 -11.61
C MET A 156 7.61 7.36 -10.91
N MET A 157 7.76 6.05 -10.79
CA MET A 157 6.87 5.16 -10.03
C MET A 157 7.52 4.77 -8.71
N VAL A 158 6.73 4.78 -7.64
CA VAL A 158 7.18 4.41 -6.29
C VAL A 158 6.07 3.67 -5.55
N THR A 159 6.44 2.81 -4.61
CA THR A 159 5.50 2.23 -3.65
C THR A 159 5.23 3.20 -2.50
N ASP A 160 4.07 3.09 -1.87
CA ASP A 160 3.63 3.77 -0.65
C ASP A 160 3.04 2.69 0.25
N GLU A 161 3.87 2.12 1.14
CA GLU A 161 3.63 0.87 1.86
C GLU A 161 3.91 0.97 3.38
N PRO A 162 3.35 1.97 4.08
CA PRO A 162 3.52 2.07 5.52
C PRO A 162 2.89 0.88 6.25
N GLY A 163 3.36 0.62 7.47
CA GLY A 163 2.84 -0.48 8.27
C GLY A 163 3.01 -0.32 9.77
N ILE A 164 2.37 -1.19 10.53
CA ILE A 164 2.60 -1.42 11.96
C ILE A 164 2.86 -2.90 12.16
N TYR A 165 3.89 -3.23 12.93
CA TYR A 165 4.36 -4.59 13.13
C TYR A 165 4.57 -4.83 14.63
N GLU A 166 3.64 -5.58 15.26
CA GLU A 166 3.68 -5.88 16.70
C GLU A 166 4.17 -7.32 16.89
N GLU A 167 5.38 -7.45 17.41
CA GLU A 167 6.05 -8.75 17.57
C GLU A 167 5.22 -9.72 18.40
N GLY A 168 4.98 -10.90 17.84
CA GLY A 168 4.19 -11.95 18.50
C GLY A 168 2.67 -11.75 18.42
N GLU A 169 2.18 -10.69 17.80
CA GLU A 169 0.76 -10.34 17.76
C GLU A 169 0.21 -10.26 16.33
N PHE A 170 0.62 -9.25 15.53
CA PHE A 170 0.15 -9.03 14.16
C PHE A 170 1.03 -8.05 13.38
N GLY A 171 0.82 -8.00 12.09
CA GLY A 171 1.35 -6.96 11.19
C GLY A 171 0.26 -6.44 10.28
N ILE A 172 0.36 -5.15 9.96
CA ILE A 172 -0.55 -4.44 9.05
C ILE A 172 0.31 -3.67 8.06
N ARG A 173 0.08 -3.87 6.75
CA ARG A 173 0.60 -3.05 5.67
C ARG A 173 -0.51 -2.79 4.67
N ILE A 174 -0.65 -1.55 4.25
CA ILE A 174 -1.56 -1.14 3.17
C ILE A 174 -0.72 -0.38 2.17
N GLU A 175 -0.71 -0.84 0.94
CA GLU A 175 0.17 -0.36 -0.09
C GLU A 175 -0.57 0.11 -1.32
N ASN A 176 -0.13 1.23 -1.88
CA ASN A 176 -0.47 1.64 -3.23
C ASN A 176 0.80 1.98 -4.02
N ASN A 177 0.72 1.83 -5.34
CA ASN A 177 1.75 2.26 -6.27
C ASN A 177 1.40 3.64 -6.81
N LEU A 178 2.36 4.53 -6.80
CA LEU A 178 2.18 5.94 -7.12
C LEU A 178 3.00 6.33 -8.34
N LEU A 179 2.37 7.06 -9.28
CA LEU A 179 3.02 7.73 -10.38
C LEU A 179 3.21 9.20 -10.04
N THR A 180 4.42 9.71 -10.17
CA THR A 180 4.72 11.14 -9.99
C THR A 180 4.27 11.93 -11.23
N VAL A 181 3.42 12.91 -11.03
CA VAL A 181 2.81 13.73 -12.09
C VAL A 181 3.01 15.22 -11.83
N LYS A 182 3.12 16.02 -12.90
CA LYS A 182 3.09 17.47 -12.79
C LYS A 182 1.67 17.99 -12.54
N GLY A 183 1.56 18.84 -11.53
CA GLY A 183 0.37 19.63 -11.25
C GLY A 183 0.47 21.07 -11.78
N GLU A 184 -0.14 22.00 -11.06
CA GLU A 184 -0.13 23.42 -11.41
C GLU A 184 1.30 24.00 -11.37
N LYS A 185 1.61 24.86 -12.34
CA LYS A 185 2.79 25.73 -12.31
C LYS A 185 2.38 27.17 -12.03
N ASN A 186 2.90 27.75 -10.99
CA ASN A 186 2.59 29.12 -10.60
C ASN A 186 3.86 29.90 -10.18
N LYS A 187 3.69 31.06 -9.53
CA LYS A 187 4.81 31.93 -9.09
C LYS A 187 5.74 31.30 -8.06
N TYR A 188 5.31 30.24 -7.38
CA TYR A 188 6.11 29.52 -6.38
C TYR A 188 6.92 28.37 -6.99
N GLY A 189 6.57 27.92 -8.20
CA GLY A 189 7.28 26.86 -8.91
C GLY A 189 6.32 25.86 -9.57
N GLN A 190 6.85 24.70 -9.96
CA GLN A 190 6.10 23.57 -10.46
C GLN A 190 5.63 22.72 -9.27
N PHE A 191 4.33 22.57 -9.09
CA PHE A 191 3.78 21.60 -8.15
C PHE A 191 3.74 20.21 -8.79
N MET A 192 3.90 19.21 -7.95
CA MET A 192 3.84 17.79 -8.28
C MET A 192 2.82 17.13 -7.36
N HIS A 193 2.25 16.02 -7.80
CA HIS A 193 1.38 15.17 -7.01
C HIS A 193 1.55 13.71 -7.43
N PHE A 194 0.87 12.81 -6.74
CA PHE A 194 0.85 11.40 -7.08
C PHE A 194 -0.50 10.98 -7.65
N GLU A 195 -0.47 10.08 -8.63
CA GLU A 195 -1.63 9.34 -9.12
C GLU A 195 -1.48 7.87 -8.73
N THR A 196 -2.54 7.27 -8.19
CA THR A 196 -2.55 5.86 -7.82
C THR A 196 -2.70 4.98 -9.07
N LEU A 197 -1.87 3.93 -9.18
CA LEU A 197 -1.82 3.05 -10.35
C LEU A 197 -2.53 1.71 -10.15
N ASN A 198 -2.86 1.33 -8.92
CA ASN A 198 -3.47 0.05 -8.60
C ASN A 198 -4.84 0.22 -7.93
N PHE A 199 -5.74 -0.70 -8.23
CA PHE A 199 -7.14 -0.62 -7.83
C PHE A 199 -7.54 -1.90 -7.09
N VAL A 200 -7.13 -2.02 -5.82
CA VAL A 200 -7.50 -3.11 -4.91
C VAL A 200 -8.20 -2.50 -3.70
N PRO A 201 -9.45 -2.89 -3.39
CA PRO A 201 -10.16 -2.32 -2.25
C PRO A 201 -9.38 -2.42 -0.94
N ILE A 202 -9.54 -1.41 -0.10
CA ILE A 202 -9.06 -1.40 1.28
C ILE A 202 -10.19 -1.99 2.14
N ASP A 203 -9.86 -2.95 3.01
CA ASP A 203 -10.86 -3.65 3.80
C ASP A 203 -11.49 -2.72 4.85
N LEU A 204 -12.77 -2.41 4.66
CA LEU A 204 -13.52 -1.48 5.52
C LEU A 204 -13.79 -2.04 6.92
N ASP A 205 -13.71 -3.36 7.11
CA ASP A 205 -13.89 -3.98 8.43
C ASP A 205 -12.73 -3.64 9.38
N GLY A 206 -11.58 -3.25 8.83
CA GLY A 206 -10.43 -2.74 9.57
C GLY A 206 -10.49 -1.23 9.87
N ILE A 207 -11.36 -0.48 9.22
CA ILE A 207 -11.47 0.98 9.38
C ILE A 207 -12.41 1.35 10.52
N ASP A 208 -11.96 2.26 11.39
CA ASP A 208 -12.84 2.99 12.30
C ASP A 208 -13.24 4.33 11.66
N PRO A 209 -14.49 4.48 11.18
CA PRO A 209 -14.92 5.71 10.51
C PRO A 209 -14.90 6.94 11.43
N ASP A 210 -15.01 6.76 12.72
CA ASP A 210 -15.03 7.88 13.68
C ASP A 210 -13.63 8.49 13.89
N GLU A 211 -12.57 7.74 13.59
CA GLU A 211 -11.19 8.21 13.60
C GLU A 211 -10.77 8.92 12.29
N LEU A 212 -11.63 8.94 11.27
CA LEU A 212 -11.35 9.59 10.00
C LEU A 212 -11.92 10.99 9.92
N THR A 213 -11.12 11.93 9.42
CA THR A 213 -11.61 13.23 9.00
C THR A 213 -12.51 13.10 7.76
N ARG A 214 -13.29 14.14 7.49
CA ARG A 214 -14.13 14.19 6.30
C ARG A 214 -13.32 13.99 4.99
N SER A 215 -12.17 14.61 4.89
CA SER A 215 -11.32 14.49 3.68
C SER A 215 -10.72 13.09 3.50
N GLU A 216 -10.39 12.40 4.59
CA GLU A 216 -9.92 11.02 4.54
C GLU A 216 -11.02 10.05 4.11
N LYS A 217 -12.27 10.26 4.55
CA LYS A 217 -13.43 9.49 4.06
C LYS A 217 -13.72 9.77 2.59
N GLU A 218 -13.75 11.04 2.18
CA GLU A 218 -13.99 11.43 0.79
C GLU A 218 -12.94 10.80 -0.15
N TRP A 219 -11.67 10.78 0.26
CA TRP A 219 -10.61 10.13 -0.51
C TRP A 219 -10.81 8.61 -0.63
N LEU A 220 -11.16 7.93 0.48
CA LEU A 220 -11.41 6.48 0.48
C LEU A 220 -12.61 6.12 -0.40
N ASN A 221 -13.69 6.87 -0.29
CA ASN A 221 -14.90 6.65 -1.09
C ASN A 221 -14.62 6.84 -2.59
N GLU A 222 -13.85 7.87 -2.98
CA GLU A 222 -13.48 8.07 -4.40
C GLU A 222 -12.53 6.97 -4.89
N TYR A 223 -11.54 6.56 -4.09
CA TYR A 223 -10.66 5.43 -4.42
C TYR A 223 -11.45 4.12 -4.60
N HIS A 224 -12.39 3.83 -3.70
CA HIS A 224 -13.26 2.64 -3.80
C HIS A 224 -14.18 2.69 -5.01
N LYS A 225 -14.72 3.85 -5.33
CA LYS A 225 -15.51 4.06 -6.57
C LYS A 225 -14.66 3.77 -7.81
N GLU A 226 -13.42 4.25 -7.87
CA GLU A 226 -12.50 3.90 -8.97
C GLU A 226 -12.19 2.40 -9.00
N CYS A 227 -11.99 1.74 -7.85
CA CYS A 227 -11.83 0.30 -7.79
C CYS A 227 -13.03 -0.41 -8.41
N PHE A 228 -14.25 -0.03 -8.02
CA PHE A 228 -15.47 -0.63 -8.58
C PHE A 228 -15.57 -0.40 -10.09
N GLU A 229 -15.41 0.83 -10.56
CA GLU A 229 -15.53 1.18 -11.98
C GLU A 229 -14.53 0.43 -12.85
N LYS A 230 -13.30 0.25 -12.37
CA LYS A 230 -12.22 -0.40 -13.14
C LYS A 230 -12.28 -1.92 -13.08
N LEU A 231 -12.73 -2.52 -12.00
CA LEU A 231 -12.71 -3.98 -11.81
C LEU A 231 -14.02 -4.65 -12.23
N SER A 232 -15.16 -4.02 -11.96
CA SER A 232 -16.49 -4.62 -12.20
C SER A 232 -16.72 -5.09 -13.64
N PRO A 233 -16.14 -4.49 -14.71
CA PRO A 233 -16.31 -5.00 -16.08
C PRO A 233 -15.69 -6.38 -16.33
N TYR A 234 -14.76 -6.82 -15.49
CA TYR A 234 -14.05 -8.10 -15.61
C TYR A 234 -14.60 -9.19 -14.70
N MET A 235 -15.65 -8.87 -13.90
CA MET A 235 -16.22 -9.73 -12.87
C MET A 235 -17.57 -10.33 -13.30
N ASN A 236 -17.84 -11.54 -12.86
CA ASN A 236 -19.18 -12.12 -12.94
C ASN A 236 -20.13 -11.45 -11.92
N ASP A 237 -21.43 -11.82 -11.95
CA ASP A 237 -22.44 -11.15 -11.12
C ASP A 237 -22.20 -11.35 -9.60
N GLU A 238 -21.70 -12.52 -9.18
CA GLU A 238 -21.38 -12.82 -7.78
C GLU A 238 -20.16 -12.01 -7.30
N GLU A 239 -19.10 -12.01 -8.10
CA GLU A 239 -17.88 -11.22 -7.82
C GLU A 239 -18.16 -9.71 -7.81
N ARG A 240 -19.04 -9.23 -8.71
CA ARG A 240 -19.46 -7.83 -8.74
C ARG A 240 -20.25 -7.45 -7.50
N ALA A 241 -21.18 -8.28 -7.04
CA ALA A 241 -21.93 -8.04 -5.81
C ALA A 241 -21.00 -8.02 -4.58
N TRP A 242 -20.00 -8.90 -4.56
CA TRP A 242 -18.96 -8.89 -3.55
C TRP A 242 -18.14 -7.57 -3.61
N LEU A 243 -17.70 -7.16 -4.81
CA LEU A 243 -16.92 -5.93 -4.98
C LEU A 243 -17.73 -4.70 -4.53
N GLU A 244 -19.03 -4.62 -4.86
CA GLU A 244 -19.92 -3.53 -4.44
C GLU A 244 -20.00 -3.40 -2.91
N GLU A 245 -20.09 -4.53 -2.19
CA GLU A 245 -20.06 -4.55 -0.72
C GLU A 245 -18.73 -4.05 -0.16
N TYR A 246 -17.60 -4.47 -0.76
CA TYR A 246 -16.26 -4.10 -0.28
C TYR A 246 -15.77 -2.73 -0.78
N THR A 247 -16.54 -2.06 -1.63
CA THR A 247 -16.27 -0.68 -2.10
C THR A 247 -17.36 0.32 -1.71
N ARG A 248 -18.24 -0.06 -0.78
CA ARG A 248 -19.31 0.82 -0.28
C ARG A 248 -18.76 2.09 0.36
N GLU A 249 -19.55 3.17 0.33
CA GLU A 249 -19.22 4.42 1.04
C GLU A 249 -19.26 4.25 2.57
N ILE A 250 -18.45 5.05 3.28
CA ILE A 250 -18.40 5.13 4.74
C ILE A 250 -18.64 6.55 5.25
#